data_978d59b61f5caa7eced0a832b940af51
#
_entry.id   978d59b61f5caa7eced0a832b940af51
#
_cell.length_a   1.000
_cell.length_b   1.000
_cell.length_c   1.000
_cell.angle_alpha   90.00
_cell.angle_beta   90.00
_cell.angle_gamma   90.00
#
_symmetry.space_group_name_H-M   'P 1'
#
loop_
_entity.id
_entity.type
_entity.pdbx_description
1 polymer ?
#
loop_
_entity_poly.entity_id
_entity_poly.type
_entity_poly.pdbx_seq_one_letter_code
_entity_poly.pdbx_strand_id
1 'polypeptide(L)'
;PRCGILVLNQNGGTSVALSKKIEKRLFDIGLGTLKNWVENKGWIVDFEYLGKDEMDPVLKTISINTRQGIEKQLYTLLHECGHVLVQKNTKSYNKKYPATAKMNSYESINKRLEKSPKYKVDVISEEIDAWERGRKLAKRLDIYVDDEKYNNMTSECVYSYVRWASGTNG
;
A
#
# COMPACT_ATOMS: atom_id res chain seq x y z
N PRO A 1 2.67 -1.49 37.26
CA PRO A 1 1.61 -1.15 36.36
C PRO A 1 1.54 0.40 36.25
N ARG A 2 2.07 0.96 35.18
CA ARG A 2 1.96 2.41 34.96
C ARG A 2 0.77 2.63 34.04
N CYS A 3 -0.28 3.22 34.60
CA CYS A 3 -1.46 3.73 33.90
C CYS A 3 -1.05 4.68 32.77
N GLY A 4 -1.72 4.54 31.62
CA GLY A 4 -1.57 5.47 30.51
C GLY A 4 -1.98 6.88 30.91
N ILE A 5 -1.24 7.87 30.44
CA ILE A 5 -1.53 9.28 30.67
C ILE A 5 -2.72 9.67 29.79
N LEU A 6 -3.83 10.10 30.42
CA LEU A 6 -4.96 10.73 29.76
C LEU A 6 -4.57 12.15 29.35
N VAL A 7 -4.49 12.40 28.06
CA VAL A 7 -4.35 13.76 27.51
C VAL A 7 -5.74 14.25 27.09
N LEU A 8 -6.27 15.22 27.80
CA LEU A 8 -7.53 15.89 27.45
C LEU A 8 -7.28 16.89 26.29
N ASN A 9 -7.82 16.59 25.13
CA ASN A 9 -7.86 17.57 24.03
C ASN A 9 -9.10 18.47 24.18
N GLN A 10 -8.96 19.76 23.92
CA GLN A 10 -10.01 20.77 24.14
C GLN A 10 -11.29 20.59 23.29
N ASN A 11 -11.37 19.56 22.44
CA ASN A 11 -12.53 19.24 21.61
C ASN A 11 -13.36 18.03 22.11
N GLY A 12 -13.30 17.70 23.40
CA GLY A 12 -14.22 16.77 24.04
C GLY A 12 -14.04 15.27 23.69
N GLY A 13 -13.00 14.91 22.93
CA GLY A 13 -12.63 13.52 22.67
C GLY A 13 -11.42 13.10 23.49
N THR A 14 -11.54 12.11 24.36
CA THR A 14 -10.42 11.48 25.05
C THR A 14 -9.63 10.62 24.07
N SER A 15 -8.52 11.12 23.56
CA SER A 15 -7.55 10.33 22.82
C SER A 15 -6.58 9.69 23.82
N VAL A 16 -6.66 8.38 23.98
CA VAL A 16 -5.68 7.62 24.78
C VAL A 16 -4.48 7.35 23.89
N ALA A 17 -3.35 8.02 24.15
CA ALA A 17 -2.12 7.71 23.44
C ALA A 17 -1.67 6.28 23.81
N LEU A 18 -1.60 5.40 22.82
CA LEU A 18 -1.08 4.04 23.00
C LEU A 18 0.41 4.08 23.35
N SER A 19 0.86 3.20 24.24
CA SER A 19 2.31 3.07 24.46
C SER A 19 2.97 2.48 23.21
N LYS A 20 4.20 2.92 22.87
CA LYS A 20 4.95 2.43 21.70
C LYS A 20 5.06 0.90 21.66
N LYS A 21 5.06 0.23 22.81
CA LYS A 21 5.08 -1.23 22.90
C LYS A 21 3.77 -1.85 22.45
N ILE A 22 2.64 -1.22 22.80
CA ILE A 22 1.30 -1.68 22.37
C ILE A 22 1.13 -1.45 20.87
N GLU A 23 1.50 -0.26 20.36
CA GLU A 23 1.44 0.03 18.92
C GLU A 23 2.24 -0.99 18.11
N LYS A 24 3.50 -1.25 18.50
CA LYS A 24 4.33 -2.24 17.82
C LYS A 24 3.67 -3.63 17.78
N ARG A 25 3.01 -4.04 18.86
CA ARG A 25 2.29 -5.31 18.92
C ARG A 25 1.05 -5.32 18.02
N LEU A 26 0.33 -4.19 17.93
CA LEU A 26 -0.82 -4.05 17.04
C LEU A 26 -0.40 -4.14 15.57
N PHE A 27 0.71 -3.52 15.20
CA PHE A 27 1.27 -3.62 13.85
C PHE A 27 1.69 -5.05 13.52
N ASP A 28 2.33 -5.76 14.46
CA ASP A 28 2.74 -7.15 14.26
C ASP A 28 1.54 -8.08 14.05
N ILE A 29 0.51 -7.94 14.87
CA ILE A 29 -0.76 -8.68 14.71
C ILE A 29 -1.41 -8.34 13.36
N GLY A 30 -1.45 -7.06 13.01
CA GLY A 30 -2.02 -6.60 11.74
C GLY A 30 -1.29 -7.18 10.53
N LEU A 31 0.05 -7.20 10.58
CA LEU A 31 0.88 -7.78 9.53
C LEU A 31 0.60 -9.28 9.33
N GLY A 32 0.53 -10.04 10.44
CA GLY A 32 0.17 -11.47 10.39
C GLY A 32 -1.25 -11.70 9.85
N THR A 33 -2.23 -10.90 10.29
CA THR A 33 -3.61 -10.96 9.81
C THR A 33 -3.69 -10.69 8.31
N LEU A 34 -2.99 -9.68 7.82
CA LEU A 34 -3.00 -9.30 6.42
C LEU A 34 -2.27 -10.32 5.54
N LYS A 35 -1.13 -10.85 6.02
CA LYS A 35 -0.42 -11.95 5.37
C LYS A 35 -1.36 -13.15 5.17
N ASN A 36 -1.98 -13.63 6.23
CA ASN A 36 -2.92 -14.75 6.14
C ASN A 36 -4.09 -14.46 5.19
N TRP A 37 -4.60 -13.22 5.18
CA TRP A 37 -5.70 -12.83 4.30
C TRP A 37 -5.33 -12.92 2.83
N VAL A 38 -4.11 -12.51 2.44
CA VAL A 38 -3.68 -12.52 1.04
C VAL A 38 -3.21 -13.92 0.62
N GLU A 39 -2.56 -14.66 1.51
CA GLU A 39 -2.16 -16.05 1.27
C GLU A 39 -3.37 -16.97 1.05
N ASN A 40 -4.47 -16.76 1.78
CA ASN A 40 -5.74 -17.46 1.54
C ASN A 40 -6.39 -17.14 0.16
N LYS A 41 -5.82 -16.18 -0.59
CA LYS A 41 -6.22 -15.89 -1.99
C LYS A 41 -5.25 -16.45 -3.01
N GLY A 42 -4.32 -17.29 -2.57
CA GLY A 42 -3.34 -17.96 -3.41
C GLY A 42 -2.16 -17.08 -3.80
N TRP A 43 -1.84 -16.08 -2.99
CA TRP A 43 -0.62 -15.28 -3.09
C TRP A 43 0.43 -15.79 -2.12
N ILE A 44 1.70 -15.53 -2.41
CA ILE A 44 2.83 -15.77 -1.50
C ILE A 44 3.34 -14.42 -1.02
N VAL A 45 3.63 -14.30 0.29
CA VAL A 45 4.23 -13.09 0.85
C VAL A 45 5.62 -13.40 1.35
N ASP A 46 6.62 -12.82 0.69
CA ASP A 46 8.03 -12.98 1.02
C ASP A 46 8.55 -11.73 1.75
N PHE A 47 9.18 -11.97 2.89
CA PHE A 47 9.84 -10.94 3.68
C PHE A 47 11.34 -11.02 3.47
N GLU A 48 11.89 -10.08 2.68
CA GLU A 48 13.29 -10.10 2.27
C GLU A 48 14.07 -8.92 2.85
N TYR A 49 15.31 -9.23 3.29
CA TYR A 49 16.21 -8.22 3.80
C TYR A 49 16.87 -7.46 2.69
N LEU A 50 16.70 -6.57 2.04
CA LEU A 50 17.20 -5.87 0.84
C LEU A 50 16.36 -6.10 -0.43
N GLY A 51 15.22 -6.79 -0.30
CA GLY A 51 14.25 -6.91 -1.39
C GLY A 51 13.64 -5.56 -1.76
N LYS A 52 12.97 -5.51 -2.91
CA LYS A 52 12.08 -4.41 -3.26
C LYS A 52 10.70 -4.68 -2.69
N ASP A 53 9.99 -3.62 -2.35
CA ASP A 53 8.56 -3.71 -2.09
C ASP A 53 7.86 -3.75 -3.46
N GLU A 54 7.27 -4.90 -3.80
CA GLU A 54 6.61 -5.07 -5.11
C GLU A 54 5.62 -6.24 -5.10
N MET A 55 4.64 -6.16 -5.99
CA MET A 55 3.67 -7.22 -6.27
C MET A 55 3.86 -7.71 -7.70
N ASP A 56 4.10 -9.03 -7.85
CA ASP A 56 4.13 -9.71 -9.15
C ASP A 56 2.80 -10.46 -9.38
N PRO A 57 1.95 -9.98 -10.29
CA PRO A 57 0.66 -10.60 -10.55
C PRO A 57 0.76 -11.93 -11.33
N VAL A 58 1.88 -12.17 -12.02
CA VAL A 58 2.10 -13.40 -12.80
C VAL A 58 2.48 -14.53 -11.86
N LEU A 59 3.46 -14.28 -10.99
CA LEU A 59 3.92 -15.25 -9.98
C LEU A 59 2.98 -15.28 -8.75
N LYS A 60 2.11 -14.30 -8.61
CA LYS A 60 1.29 -14.06 -7.40
C LYS A 60 2.14 -13.98 -6.14
N THR A 61 3.20 -13.22 -6.21
CA THR A 61 4.09 -12.96 -5.08
C THR A 61 4.00 -11.49 -4.67
N ILE A 62 4.17 -11.24 -3.38
CA ILE A 62 4.34 -9.92 -2.79
C ILE A 62 5.63 -9.95 -1.98
N SER A 63 6.60 -9.14 -2.37
CA SER A 63 7.87 -9.00 -1.65
C SER A 63 7.83 -7.75 -0.76
N ILE A 64 8.25 -7.89 0.49
CA ILE A 64 8.30 -6.81 1.48
C ILE A 64 9.71 -6.68 2.04
N ASN A 65 10.28 -5.50 1.96
CA ASN A 65 11.60 -5.19 2.49
C ASN A 65 11.57 -5.10 4.02
N THR A 66 12.30 -5.98 4.69
CA THR A 66 12.36 -6.06 6.17
C THR A 66 13.34 -5.08 6.83
N ARG A 67 14.11 -4.31 6.06
CA ARG A 67 14.95 -3.22 6.64
C ARG A 67 14.10 -2.09 7.22
N GLN A 68 12.89 -1.93 6.74
CA GLN A 68 11.95 -0.94 7.27
C GLN A 68 11.29 -1.43 8.57
N GLY A 69 10.86 -0.50 9.42
CA GLY A 69 10.15 -0.83 10.66
C GLY A 69 8.82 -1.54 10.40
N ILE A 70 8.35 -2.31 11.40
CA ILE A 70 7.13 -3.14 11.31
C ILE A 70 5.89 -2.36 10.84
N GLU A 71 5.75 -1.10 11.26
CA GLU A 71 4.68 -0.20 10.83
C GLU A 71 4.72 0.03 9.31
N LYS A 72 5.89 0.37 8.78
CA LYS A 72 6.06 0.56 7.33
C LYS A 72 5.85 -0.73 6.55
N GLN A 73 6.33 -1.87 7.06
CA GLN A 73 6.06 -3.18 6.44
C GLN A 73 4.56 -3.45 6.36
N LEU A 74 3.78 -3.15 7.41
CA LEU A 74 2.33 -3.29 7.39
C LEU A 74 1.68 -2.39 6.34
N TYR A 75 2.07 -1.11 6.28
CA TYR A 75 1.48 -0.15 5.34
C TYR A 75 1.84 -0.49 3.89
N THR A 76 3.07 -0.93 3.64
CA THR A 76 3.47 -1.44 2.34
C THR A 76 2.66 -2.67 1.94
N LEU A 77 2.52 -3.67 2.84
CA LEU A 77 1.71 -4.84 2.53
C LEU A 77 0.23 -4.50 2.31
N LEU A 78 -0.32 -3.51 3.02
CA LEU A 78 -1.67 -2.99 2.75
C LEU A 78 -1.78 -2.40 1.34
N HIS A 79 -0.77 -1.65 0.91
CA HIS A 79 -0.71 -1.07 -0.42
C HIS A 79 -0.63 -2.16 -1.50
N GLU A 80 0.26 -3.15 -1.36
CA GLU A 80 0.36 -4.25 -2.32
C GLU A 80 -0.92 -5.10 -2.37
N CYS A 81 -1.56 -5.36 -1.22
CA CYS A 81 -2.90 -5.95 -1.17
C CYS A 81 -3.96 -5.07 -1.86
N GLY A 82 -3.77 -3.76 -1.85
CA GLY A 82 -4.57 -2.80 -2.61
C GLY A 82 -4.47 -3.07 -4.11
N HIS A 83 -3.28 -3.27 -4.67
CA HIS A 83 -3.07 -3.65 -6.07
C HIS A 83 -3.73 -4.99 -6.40
N VAL A 84 -3.62 -5.99 -5.52
CA VAL A 84 -4.36 -7.27 -5.68
C VAL A 84 -5.86 -7.03 -5.82
N LEU A 85 -6.42 -6.10 -5.03
CA LEU A 85 -7.84 -5.76 -5.10
C LEU A 85 -8.21 -4.91 -6.33
N VAL A 86 -7.32 -4.04 -6.79
CA VAL A 86 -7.48 -3.24 -8.03
C VAL A 86 -7.57 -4.16 -9.23
N GLN A 87 -6.67 -5.14 -9.32
CA GLN A 87 -6.53 -6.03 -10.46
C GLN A 87 -7.49 -7.23 -10.44
N LYS A 88 -8.21 -7.46 -9.34
CA LYS A 88 -9.11 -8.62 -9.15
C LYS A 88 -10.11 -8.83 -10.27
N ASN A 89 -10.60 -7.75 -10.90
CA ASN A 89 -11.53 -7.82 -12.02
C ASN A 89 -10.89 -7.16 -13.24
N THR A 90 -10.36 -7.99 -14.14
CA THR A 90 -9.66 -7.56 -15.36
C THR A 90 -10.50 -6.63 -16.23
N LYS A 91 -11.82 -6.87 -16.40
CA LYS A 91 -12.68 -6.00 -17.22
C LYS A 91 -12.79 -4.61 -16.61
N SER A 92 -13.02 -4.52 -15.31
CA SER A 92 -13.09 -3.23 -14.60
C SER A 92 -11.74 -2.52 -14.61
N TYR A 93 -10.65 -3.25 -14.42
CA TYR A 93 -9.28 -2.75 -14.48
C TYR A 93 -8.98 -2.13 -15.84
N ASN A 94 -9.18 -2.88 -16.93
CA ASN A 94 -8.92 -2.42 -18.30
C ASN A 94 -9.77 -1.20 -18.70
N LYS A 95 -11.00 -1.10 -18.17
CA LYS A 95 -11.87 0.06 -18.38
C LYS A 95 -11.38 1.28 -17.62
N LYS A 96 -10.88 1.10 -16.39
CA LYS A 96 -10.46 2.20 -15.52
C LYS A 96 -9.06 2.71 -15.88
N TYR A 97 -8.13 1.81 -16.26
CA TYR A 97 -6.72 2.09 -16.54
C TYR A 97 -6.33 1.59 -17.94
N PRO A 98 -6.92 2.13 -19.01
CA PRO A 98 -6.77 1.58 -20.36
C PRO A 98 -5.34 1.64 -20.89
N ALA A 99 -4.57 2.66 -20.53
CA ALA A 99 -3.18 2.78 -20.98
C ALA A 99 -2.25 1.84 -20.20
N THR A 100 -2.44 1.64 -18.89
CA THR A 100 -1.71 0.64 -18.11
C THR A 100 -2.07 -0.77 -18.57
N ALA A 101 -3.36 -1.07 -18.76
CA ALA A 101 -3.81 -2.35 -19.29
C ALA A 101 -3.19 -2.67 -20.66
N LYS A 102 -3.08 -1.67 -21.53
CA LYS A 102 -2.40 -1.80 -22.82
C LYS A 102 -0.90 -2.04 -22.65
N MET A 103 -0.24 -1.37 -21.70
CA MET A 103 1.18 -1.63 -21.40
C MET A 103 1.40 -3.08 -20.96
N ASN A 104 0.55 -3.60 -20.07
CA ASN A 104 0.62 -4.97 -19.57
C ASN A 104 0.33 -6.04 -20.63
N SER A 105 -0.22 -5.66 -21.79
CA SER A 105 -0.42 -6.58 -22.92
C SER A 105 0.79 -6.73 -23.83
N TYR A 106 1.85 -5.95 -23.64
CA TYR A 106 3.09 -6.08 -24.41
C TYR A 106 4.07 -7.03 -23.72
N GLU A 107 4.82 -7.81 -24.51
CA GLU A 107 5.90 -8.67 -24.02
C GLU A 107 7.10 -7.88 -23.45
N SER A 108 7.20 -6.61 -23.82
CA SER A 108 8.25 -5.70 -23.35
C SER A 108 7.71 -4.28 -23.19
N ILE A 109 8.42 -3.45 -22.43
CA ILE A 109 8.03 -2.06 -22.18
C ILE A 109 7.96 -1.28 -23.50
N ASN A 110 6.78 -0.75 -23.80
CA ASN A 110 6.56 0.15 -24.94
C ASN A 110 6.97 1.59 -24.55
N LYS A 111 8.18 1.98 -24.90
CA LYS A 111 8.76 3.29 -24.54
C LYS A 111 7.94 4.51 -25.00
N ARG A 112 7.18 4.39 -26.10
CA ARG A 112 6.30 5.47 -26.58
C ARG A 112 5.06 5.60 -25.70
N LEU A 113 4.47 4.48 -25.31
CA LEU A 113 3.32 4.45 -24.39
C LEU A 113 3.73 4.90 -22.99
N GLU A 114 4.85 4.43 -22.47
CA GLU A 114 5.41 4.82 -21.18
C GLU A 114 5.55 6.34 -21.02
N LYS A 115 5.97 7.03 -22.08
CA LYS A 115 6.10 8.49 -22.10
C LYS A 115 4.77 9.24 -22.29
N SER A 116 3.69 8.53 -22.60
CA SER A 116 2.41 9.19 -22.88
C SER A 116 1.77 9.74 -21.60
N PRO A 117 1.16 10.95 -21.66
CA PRO A 117 0.43 11.50 -20.51
C PRO A 117 -0.67 10.58 -20.00
N LYS A 118 -1.36 9.87 -20.89
CA LYS A 118 -2.43 8.92 -20.51
C LYS A 118 -1.91 7.78 -19.64
N TYR A 119 -0.77 7.19 -20.01
CA TYR A 119 -0.16 6.13 -19.21
C TYR A 119 0.27 6.65 -17.83
N LYS A 120 0.90 7.81 -17.77
CA LYS A 120 1.32 8.44 -16.52
C LYS A 120 0.15 8.73 -15.58
N VAL A 121 -0.97 9.21 -16.14
CA VAL A 121 -2.21 9.44 -15.36
C VAL A 121 -2.81 8.13 -14.86
N ASP A 122 -2.85 7.10 -15.70
CA ASP A 122 -3.36 5.79 -15.29
C ASP A 122 -2.53 5.20 -14.15
N VAL A 123 -1.19 5.25 -14.25
CA VAL A 123 -0.28 4.78 -13.18
C VAL A 123 -0.55 5.51 -11.87
N ILE A 124 -0.56 6.85 -11.88
CA ILE A 124 -0.81 7.62 -10.64
C ILE A 124 -2.19 7.29 -10.06
N SER A 125 -3.21 7.15 -10.93
CA SER A 125 -4.57 6.83 -10.49
C SER A 125 -4.68 5.43 -9.91
N GLU A 126 -3.94 4.46 -10.46
CA GLU A 126 -3.85 3.09 -9.94
C GLU A 126 -3.18 3.05 -8.56
N GLU A 127 -2.08 3.79 -8.40
CA GLU A 127 -1.37 3.92 -7.12
C GLU A 127 -2.29 4.49 -6.02
N ILE A 128 -2.99 5.58 -6.31
CA ILE A 128 -3.94 6.17 -5.35
C ILE A 128 -5.04 5.17 -4.99
N ASP A 129 -5.60 4.46 -5.99
CA ASP A 129 -6.66 3.45 -5.75
C ASP A 129 -6.14 2.28 -4.91
N ALA A 130 -4.88 1.87 -5.09
CA ALA A 130 -4.25 0.82 -4.30
C ALA A 130 -4.13 1.23 -2.82
N TRP A 131 -3.62 2.45 -2.53
CA TRP A 131 -3.57 2.99 -1.17
C TRP A 131 -4.95 3.07 -0.51
N GLU A 132 -5.96 3.59 -1.23
CA GLU A 132 -7.34 3.65 -0.73
C GLU A 132 -7.93 2.27 -0.43
N ARG A 133 -7.70 1.29 -1.31
CA ARG A 133 -8.18 -0.08 -1.11
C ARG A 133 -7.47 -0.77 0.04
N GLY A 134 -6.17 -0.57 0.19
CA GLY A 134 -5.41 -1.02 1.35
C GLY A 134 -6.00 -0.48 2.65
N ARG A 135 -6.31 0.82 2.69
CA ARG A 135 -6.96 1.44 3.85
C ARG A 135 -8.34 0.86 4.17
N LYS A 136 -9.17 0.66 3.14
CA LYS A 136 -10.48 0.02 3.29
C LYS A 136 -10.36 -1.44 3.73
N LEU A 137 -9.32 -2.14 3.27
CA LEU A 137 -9.00 -3.50 3.69
C LEU A 137 -8.63 -3.57 5.17
N ALA A 138 -7.77 -2.66 5.64
CA ALA A 138 -7.40 -2.57 7.06
C ALA A 138 -8.64 -2.42 7.95
N LYS A 139 -9.55 -1.49 7.60
CA LYS A 139 -10.82 -1.31 8.32
C LYS A 139 -11.68 -2.58 8.34
N ARG A 140 -11.76 -3.29 7.21
CA ARG A 140 -12.56 -4.53 7.10
C ARG A 140 -12.00 -5.69 7.92
N LEU A 141 -10.68 -5.73 8.10
CA LEU A 141 -9.98 -6.77 8.86
C LEU A 141 -9.71 -6.37 10.30
N ASP A 142 -10.22 -5.21 10.75
CA ASP A 142 -9.98 -4.65 12.08
C ASP A 142 -8.47 -4.51 12.41
N ILE A 143 -7.69 -4.12 11.41
CA ILE A 143 -6.25 -3.88 11.54
C ILE A 143 -6.03 -2.44 11.99
N TYR A 144 -5.30 -2.28 13.11
CA TYR A 144 -4.89 -0.95 13.58
C TYR A 144 -3.95 -0.27 12.58
N VAL A 145 -4.28 0.97 12.24
CA VAL A 145 -3.48 1.86 11.40
C VAL A 145 -3.49 3.24 12.01
N ASP A 146 -2.33 3.83 12.18
CA ASP A 146 -2.20 5.25 12.52
C ASP A 146 -2.53 6.07 11.27
N ASP A 147 -3.65 6.80 11.29
CA ASP A 147 -4.17 7.53 10.14
C ASP A 147 -3.22 8.60 9.62
N GLU A 148 -2.56 9.33 10.52
CA GLU A 148 -1.63 10.40 10.15
C GLU A 148 -0.40 9.82 9.44
N LYS A 149 0.22 8.80 10.01
CA LYS A 149 1.40 8.17 9.44
C LYS A 149 1.11 7.46 8.12
N TYR A 150 -0.05 6.77 8.03
CA TYR A 150 -0.49 6.15 6.79
C TYR A 150 -0.70 7.17 5.67
N ASN A 151 -1.36 8.29 5.97
CA ASN A 151 -1.60 9.36 5.01
C ASN A 151 -0.30 10.05 4.58
N ASN A 152 0.63 10.26 5.51
CA ASN A 152 1.96 10.81 5.20
C ASN A 152 2.73 9.88 4.25
N MET A 153 2.78 8.58 4.54
CA MET A 153 3.42 7.60 3.67
C MET A 153 2.76 7.54 2.29
N THR A 154 1.43 7.53 2.23
CA THR A 154 0.68 7.59 0.97
C THR A 154 1.06 8.83 0.17
N SER A 155 1.11 9.99 0.81
CA SER A 155 1.45 11.27 0.14
C SER A 155 2.87 11.26 -0.41
N GLU A 156 3.84 10.75 0.36
CA GLU A 156 5.23 10.63 -0.09
C GLU A 156 5.35 9.70 -1.30
N CYS A 157 4.70 8.53 -1.25
CA CYS A 157 4.72 7.57 -2.35
C CYS A 157 4.05 8.15 -3.61
N VAL A 158 2.84 8.69 -3.50
CA VAL A 158 2.14 9.30 -4.64
C VAL A 158 2.92 10.48 -5.21
N TYR A 159 3.55 11.30 -4.36
CA TYR A 159 4.40 12.40 -4.82
C TYR A 159 5.60 11.91 -5.64
N SER A 160 6.17 10.76 -5.31
CA SER A 160 7.26 10.17 -6.12
C SER A 160 6.82 9.84 -7.55
N TYR A 161 5.60 9.34 -7.72
CA TYR A 161 4.99 9.09 -9.03
C TYR A 161 4.67 10.39 -9.79
N VAL A 162 4.25 11.43 -9.10
CA VAL A 162 4.03 12.76 -9.72
C VAL A 162 5.35 13.33 -10.24
N ARG A 163 6.45 13.22 -9.47
CA ARG A 163 7.79 13.63 -9.91
C ARG A 163 8.25 12.82 -11.13
N TRP A 164 8.10 11.51 -11.10
CA TRP A 164 8.38 10.68 -12.26
C TRP A 164 7.57 11.11 -13.49
N ALA A 165 6.28 11.34 -13.33
CA ALA A 165 5.40 11.74 -14.43
C ALA A 165 5.76 13.12 -15.02
N SER A 166 6.21 14.07 -14.19
CA SER A 166 6.63 15.41 -14.61
C SER A 166 8.03 15.44 -15.23
N GLY A 167 8.80 14.35 -15.09
CA GLY A 167 10.20 14.31 -15.55
C GLY A 167 11.18 15.08 -14.64
N THR A 168 10.76 15.45 -13.43
CA THR A 168 11.57 16.18 -12.45
C THR A 168 12.30 15.25 -11.47
N ASN A 169 12.75 14.10 -11.95
CA ASN A 169 13.64 13.24 -11.17
C ASN A 169 15.00 13.93 -11.04
N GLY A 170 15.20 14.63 -9.95
CA GLY A 170 16.47 15.15 -9.50
C GLY A 170 17.25 14.09 -8.77
#